data_0e10e2951d2403a8ec8ae98878d9756a
#
_entry.id   0e10e2951d2403a8ec8ae98878d9756a
#
_cell.length_a   1.000
_cell.length_b   1.000
_cell.length_c   1.000
_cell.angle_alpha   90.00
_cell.angle_beta   90.00
_cell.angle_gamma   90.00
#
_symmetry.space_group_name_H-M   'P 1'
#
loop_
_entity.id
_entity.type
_entity.pdbx_description
1 polymer ?
#
loop_
_entity_poly.entity_id
_entity_poly.type
_entity_poly.pdbx_seq_one_letter_code
_entity_poly.pdbx_strand_id
1 'polypeptide(L)'
;MRLPPQVNERIDRSTNVQFAFNGKSIEAFDGDTVASALYASGMRIFSRSFKYHRPRGLLCGAGHCPNCLMNVDGVPNVRTCITPVREGMVVHHQNAWPSLNNDLLSVNDKLDFLMPVGFYYKTFTHPRVWKIAESVIRRAAGLGVVPEDGSSVVE
;
A
#
# COMPACT_ATOMS: atom_id res chain seq x y z
N MET A 1 -8.29 10.97 14.17
CA MET A 1 -9.26 11.05 15.29
C MET A 1 -9.68 9.63 15.64
N ARG A 2 -9.31 9.13 16.81
CA ARG A 2 -9.74 7.82 17.33
C ARG A 2 -11.10 7.92 18.00
N LEU A 3 -11.88 6.87 17.90
CA LEU A 3 -13.07 6.72 18.74
C LEU A 3 -12.67 6.53 20.22
N PRO A 4 -13.53 6.88 21.18
CA PRO A 4 -13.32 6.53 22.59
C PRO A 4 -13.22 5.00 22.73
N PRO A 5 -12.63 4.51 23.83
CA PRO A 5 -12.53 3.09 24.11
C PRO A 5 -13.90 2.39 24.00
N GLN A 6 -13.91 1.23 23.36
CA GLN A 6 -15.13 0.44 23.15
C GLN A 6 -15.07 -0.83 23.99
N VAL A 7 -16.25 -1.32 24.39
CA VAL A 7 -16.36 -2.61 25.06
C VAL A 7 -15.87 -3.70 24.10
N ASN A 8 -14.98 -4.57 24.56
CA ASN A 8 -14.38 -5.65 23.78
C ASN A 8 -13.41 -5.22 22.64
N GLU A 9 -12.91 -3.98 22.66
CA GLU A 9 -11.81 -3.66 21.73
C GLU A 9 -10.56 -4.48 22.08
N ARG A 10 -9.78 -4.83 21.05
CA ARG A 10 -8.54 -5.61 21.20
C ARG A 10 -7.30 -4.74 21.25
N ILE A 11 -7.46 -3.43 21.21
CA ILE A 11 -6.37 -2.47 21.22
C ILE A 11 -6.01 -2.16 22.68
N ASP A 12 -4.76 -2.44 23.05
CA ASP A 12 -4.24 -2.02 24.35
C ASP A 12 -3.75 -0.57 24.27
N ARG A 13 -4.56 0.35 24.78
CA ARG A 13 -4.25 1.79 24.77
C ARG A 13 -3.24 2.21 25.83
N SER A 14 -2.79 1.32 26.68
CA SER A 14 -1.73 1.58 27.66
C SER A 14 -0.34 1.42 27.05
N THR A 15 -0.23 0.66 25.98
CA THR A 15 1.03 0.33 25.31
C THR A 15 1.15 1.08 23.98
N ASN A 16 2.01 2.10 23.95
CA ASN A 16 2.31 2.85 22.75
C ASN A 16 3.33 2.11 21.87
N VAL A 17 3.10 2.15 20.58
CA VAL A 17 3.98 1.61 19.54
C VAL A 17 4.24 2.71 18.51
N GLN A 18 5.47 2.84 18.04
CA GLN A 18 5.82 3.81 17.00
C GLN A 18 6.33 3.11 15.75
N PHE A 19 5.89 3.57 14.60
CA PHE A 19 6.38 3.12 13.31
C PHE A 19 6.53 4.28 12.33
N ALA A 20 7.30 4.10 11.27
CA ALA A 20 7.51 5.12 10.26
C ALA A 20 6.57 4.90 9.05
N PHE A 21 5.87 5.94 8.61
CA PHE A 21 5.15 5.96 7.34
C PHE A 21 5.68 7.06 6.42
N ASN A 22 6.31 6.67 5.31
CA ASN A 22 6.97 7.60 4.38
C ASN A 22 7.95 8.55 5.10
N GLY A 23 8.71 8.04 6.06
CA GLY A 23 9.68 8.79 6.86
C GLY A 23 9.09 9.63 7.98
N LYS A 24 7.75 9.62 8.19
CA LYS A 24 7.11 10.30 9.31
C LYS A 24 6.79 9.29 10.42
N SER A 25 7.11 9.63 11.66
CA SER A 25 6.71 8.81 12.82
C SER A 25 5.20 8.86 13.02
N ILE A 26 4.61 7.70 13.23
CA ILE A 26 3.18 7.48 13.49
C ILE A 26 3.05 6.78 14.82
N GLU A 27 2.23 7.34 15.70
CA GLU A 27 1.88 6.72 16.96
C GLU A 27 0.71 5.75 16.78
N ALA A 28 0.83 4.60 17.38
CA ALA A 28 -0.15 3.53 17.40
C ALA A 28 -0.24 2.93 18.81
N PHE A 29 -1.17 2.04 19.02
CA PHE A 29 -1.26 1.23 20.23
C PHE A 29 -1.04 -0.24 19.91
N ASP A 30 -0.64 -1.01 20.89
CA ASP A 30 -0.58 -2.46 20.74
C ASP A 30 -1.96 -3.02 20.36
N GLY A 31 -2.00 -3.94 19.42
CA GLY A 31 -3.24 -4.45 18.82
C GLY A 31 -3.79 -3.63 17.66
N ASP A 32 -3.22 -2.45 17.34
CA ASP A 32 -3.53 -1.78 16.08
C ASP A 32 -2.99 -2.55 14.88
N THR A 33 -3.67 -2.42 13.76
CA THR A 33 -3.07 -2.71 12.47
C THR A 33 -2.43 -1.45 11.88
N VAL A 34 -1.51 -1.59 10.95
CA VAL A 34 -0.90 -0.44 10.25
C VAL A 34 -1.98 0.48 9.66
N ALA A 35 -3.00 -0.11 9.02
CA ALA A 35 -4.08 0.69 8.42
C ALA A 35 -4.97 1.37 9.47
N SER A 36 -5.26 0.74 10.61
CA SER A 36 -6.07 1.36 11.68
C SER A 36 -5.33 2.53 12.31
N ALA A 37 -4.03 2.40 12.55
CA ALA A 37 -3.19 3.46 13.09
C ALA A 37 -3.09 4.65 12.13
N LEU A 38 -2.85 4.41 10.84
CA LEU A 38 -2.84 5.47 9.82
C LEU A 38 -4.19 6.17 9.71
N TYR A 39 -5.29 5.41 9.75
CA TYR A 39 -6.63 5.98 9.71
C TYR A 39 -6.93 6.82 10.94
N ALA A 40 -6.51 6.36 12.13
CA ALA A 40 -6.63 7.08 13.40
C ALA A 40 -5.82 8.39 13.42
N SER A 41 -4.64 8.42 12.78
CA SER A 41 -3.83 9.62 12.62
C SER A 41 -4.38 10.63 11.59
N GLY A 42 -5.53 10.32 10.98
CA GLY A 42 -6.20 11.21 10.03
C GLY A 42 -5.88 10.93 8.56
N MET A 43 -5.04 9.97 8.27
CA MET A 43 -4.73 9.60 6.88
C MET A 43 -5.89 8.84 6.25
N ARG A 44 -6.21 9.18 5.01
CA ARG A 44 -7.30 8.54 4.24
C ARG A 44 -6.79 7.89 2.96
N ILE A 45 -5.64 8.35 2.46
CA ILE A 45 -4.99 7.81 1.27
C ILE A 45 -3.73 7.09 1.73
N PHE A 46 -3.62 5.81 1.42
CA PHE A 46 -2.50 4.93 1.81
C PHE A 46 -1.59 4.61 0.64
N SER A 47 -2.19 4.47 -0.54
CA SER A 47 -1.49 4.19 -1.79
C SER A 47 -2.32 4.67 -2.98
N ARG A 48 -1.83 4.43 -4.18
CA ARG A 48 -2.59 4.70 -5.40
C ARG A 48 -2.73 3.44 -6.25
N SER A 49 -3.72 3.40 -7.11
CA SER A 49 -3.90 2.28 -8.03
C SER A 49 -2.79 2.30 -9.08
N PHE A 50 -2.38 1.13 -9.52
CA PHE A 50 -1.29 0.97 -10.49
C PHE A 50 -1.57 1.69 -11.83
N LYS A 51 -2.74 1.50 -12.39
CA LYS A 51 -3.06 1.97 -13.76
C LYS A 51 -3.44 3.45 -13.81
N TYR A 52 -4.40 3.84 -12.99
CA TYR A 52 -4.98 5.18 -13.05
C TYR A 52 -4.52 6.10 -11.92
N HIS A 53 -3.68 5.61 -11.02
CA HIS A 53 -3.21 6.37 -9.87
C HIS A 53 -4.34 6.95 -8.98
N ARG A 54 -5.51 6.30 -9.00
CA ARG A 54 -6.63 6.65 -8.14
C ARG A 54 -6.29 6.44 -6.67
N PRO A 55 -6.69 7.36 -5.77
CA PRO A 55 -6.42 7.22 -4.34
C PRO A 55 -7.02 5.92 -3.79
N ARG A 56 -6.26 5.23 -2.94
CA ARG A 56 -6.66 4.03 -2.22
C ARG A 56 -6.39 4.18 -0.74
N GLY A 57 -7.33 3.72 0.08
CA GLY A 57 -7.26 3.77 1.53
C GLY A 57 -7.89 2.55 2.17
N LEU A 58 -8.28 2.64 3.43
CA LEU A 58 -8.96 1.56 4.14
C LEU A 58 -10.39 1.40 3.57
N LEU A 59 -10.72 0.20 3.10
CA LEU A 59 -12.04 -0.13 2.57
C LEU A 59 -12.66 -1.33 3.29
N CYS A 60 -12.13 -2.55 3.10
CA CYS A 60 -12.77 -3.76 3.66
C CYS A 60 -12.41 -4.02 5.11
N GLY A 61 -11.24 -3.60 5.59
CA GLY A 61 -10.75 -3.88 6.94
C GLY A 61 -10.45 -5.36 7.27
N ALA A 62 -10.64 -6.27 6.30
CA ALA A 62 -10.62 -7.71 6.51
C ALA A 62 -9.66 -8.49 5.57
N GLY A 63 -8.74 -7.80 4.91
CA GLY A 63 -7.75 -8.43 4.04
C GLY A 63 -8.25 -8.90 2.67
N HIS A 64 -9.49 -8.63 2.29
CA HIS A 64 -10.05 -9.14 1.03
C HIS A 64 -9.81 -8.25 -0.19
N CYS A 65 -9.67 -6.94 -0.01
CA CYS A 65 -9.48 -6.02 -1.12
C CYS A 65 -8.02 -5.56 -1.26
N PRO A 66 -7.62 -5.03 -2.43
CA PRO A 66 -6.27 -4.54 -2.67
C PRO A 66 -6.06 -3.06 -2.29
N ASN A 67 -6.98 -2.44 -1.55
CA ASN A 67 -6.94 -0.98 -1.36
C ASN A 67 -5.91 -0.51 -0.34
N CYS A 68 -5.57 -1.32 0.65
CA CYS A 68 -4.61 -0.99 1.70
C CYS A 68 -3.21 -1.59 1.46
N LEU A 69 -2.89 -1.93 0.21
CA LEU A 69 -1.58 -2.48 -0.12
C LEU A 69 -0.48 -1.43 0.03
N MET A 70 0.53 -1.74 0.81
CA MET A 70 1.72 -0.92 1.03
C MET A 70 2.98 -1.78 1.06
N ASN A 71 4.14 -1.14 0.99
CA ASN A 71 5.41 -1.78 1.28
C ASN A 71 5.64 -1.71 2.79
N VAL A 72 5.87 -2.84 3.42
CA VAL A 72 6.14 -2.96 4.86
C VAL A 72 7.48 -3.67 5.02
N ASP A 73 8.44 -3.01 5.66
CA ASP A 73 9.79 -3.52 5.91
C ASP A 73 10.47 -4.08 4.63
N GLY A 74 10.26 -3.38 3.50
CA GLY A 74 10.78 -3.81 2.19
C GLY A 74 9.91 -4.81 1.43
N VAL A 75 8.90 -5.40 2.06
CA VAL A 75 7.98 -6.34 1.42
C VAL A 75 6.83 -5.59 0.75
N PRO A 76 6.69 -5.62 -0.58
CA PRO A 76 5.60 -4.94 -1.29
C PRO A 76 4.28 -5.71 -1.20
N ASN A 77 3.18 -5.01 -1.45
CA ASN A 77 1.81 -5.56 -1.53
C ASN A 77 1.29 -6.19 -0.24
N VAL A 78 1.80 -5.76 0.91
CA VAL A 78 1.29 -6.19 2.21
C VAL A 78 -0.07 -5.57 2.48
N ARG A 79 -1.04 -6.38 2.92
CA ARG A 79 -2.39 -5.94 3.31
C ARG A 79 -2.38 -5.34 4.71
N THR A 80 -2.18 -4.06 4.80
CA THR A 80 -1.96 -3.36 6.08
C THR A 80 -3.18 -3.32 7.00
N CYS A 81 -4.38 -3.61 6.51
CA CYS A 81 -5.57 -3.71 7.37
C CYS A 81 -5.60 -4.98 8.25
N ILE A 82 -4.75 -5.95 7.96
CA ILE A 82 -4.59 -7.18 8.77
C ILE A 82 -3.17 -7.36 9.30
N THR A 83 -2.28 -6.42 9.04
CA THR A 83 -0.89 -6.46 9.49
C THR A 83 -0.78 -5.71 10.82
N PRO A 84 -0.47 -6.38 11.94
CA PRO A 84 -0.26 -5.72 13.22
C PRO A 84 0.91 -4.73 13.18
N VAL A 85 0.80 -3.62 13.89
CA VAL A 85 1.93 -2.71 14.07
C VAL A 85 3.00 -3.36 14.94
N ARG A 86 4.26 -2.97 14.68
CA ARG A 86 5.41 -3.35 15.52
C ARG A 86 6.30 -2.11 15.69
N GLU A 87 6.99 -2.05 16.81
CA GLU A 87 7.93 -0.98 17.09
C GLU A 87 9.02 -0.91 16.01
N GLY A 88 9.29 0.29 15.52
CA GLY A 88 10.31 0.54 14.52
C GLY A 88 10.00 0.08 13.08
N MET A 89 8.79 -0.45 12.82
CA MET A 89 8.36 -0.87 11.48
C MET A 89 8.47 0.27 10.47
N VAL A 90 8.89 -0.02 9.25
CA VAL A 90 8.99 0.97 8.17
C VAL A 90 7.97 0.67 7.09
N VAL A 91 7.08 1.62 6.85
CA VAL A 91 5.98 1.50 5.89
C VAL A 91 6.09 2.58 4.83
N HIS A 92 5.97 2.18 3.56
CA HIS A 92 5.95 3.08 2.42
C HIS A 92 4.70 2.89 1.58
N HIS A 93 4.20 4.00 1.05
CA HIS A 93 3.13 3.95 0.05
C HIS A 93 3.61 3.27 -1.24
N GLN A 94 2.67 2.83 -2.05
CA GLN A 94 2.93 2.29 -3.38
C GLN A 94 2.24 3.11 -4.48
N ASN A 95 2.83 3.06 -5.69
CA ASN A 95 2.25 3.60 -6.93
C ASN A 95 1.95 5.10 -6.91
N ALA A 96 2.71 5.90 -6.16
CA ALA A 96 2.62 7.36 -6.19
C ALA A 96 3.99 7.98 -6.43
N TRP A 97 4.06 9.04 -7.24
CA TRP A 97 5.29 9.77 -7.49
C TRP A 97 5.01 11.25 -7.82
N PRO A 98 5.68 12.20 -7.17
CA PRO A 98 6.70 12.03 -6.11
C PRO A 98 6.10 11.75 -4.72
N SER A 99 4.80 11.95 -4.52
CA SER A 99 4.16 11.70 -3.22
C SER A 99 2.70 11.30 -3.37
N LEU A 100 2.09 10.81 -2.28
CA LEU A 100 0.66 10.43 -2.25
C LEU A 100 -0.27 11.60 -2.59
N ASN A 101 0.03 12.80 -2.10
CA ASN A 101 -0.82 13.98 -2.29
C ASN A 101 -0.59 14.64 -3.65
N ASN A 102 0.66 14.66 -4.11
CA ASN A 102 1.07 15.28 -5.37
C ASN A 102 1.62 14.21 -6.31
N ASP A 103 0.74 13.35 -6.79
CA ASP A 103 1.11 12.30 -7.73
C ASP A 103 0.95 12.79 -9.16
N LEU A 104 2.07 13.00 -9.85
CA LEU A 104 2.08 13.46 -11.24
C LEU A 104 1.46 12.43 -12.20
N LEU A 105 1.55 11.15 -11.86
CA LEU A 105 0.99 10.08 -12.68
C LEU A 105 -0.54 9.98 -12.56
N SER A 106 -1.16 10.77 -11.66
CA SER A 106 -2.62 10.85 -11.56
C SER A 106 -3.29 11.44 -12.80
N VAL A 107 -2.52 12.05 -13.70
CA VAL A 107 -2.99 12.45 -15.05
C VAL A 107 -3.56 11.26 -15.83
N ASN A 108 -3.07 10.04 -15.56
CA ASN A 108 -3.58 8.83 -16.19
C ASN A 108 -5.07 8.57 -15.91
N ASP A 109 -5.60 9.07 -14.80
CA ASP A 109 -7.03 8.98 -14.51
C ASP A 109 -7.87 9.85 -15.46
N LYS A 110 -7.33 10.99 -15.88
CA LYS A 110 -7.98 11.88 -16.86
C LYS A 110 -7.87 11.34 -18.29
N LEU A 111 -6.88 10.49 -18.55
CA LEU A 111 -6.62 9.87 -19.85
C LEU A 111 -7.15 8.40 -19.89
N ASP A 112 -8.09 8.05 -19.03
CA ASP A 112 -8.60 6.69 -18.92
C ASP A 112 -9.26 6.18 -20.19
N PHE A 113 -9.85 7.07 -20.98
CA PHE A 113 -10.43 6.75 -22.29
C PHE A 113 -9.42 6.22 -23.31
N LEU A 114 -8.13 6.57 -23.17
CA LEU A 114 -7.03 6.06 -24.01
C LEU A 114 -6.52 4.69 -23.54
N MET A 115 -6.85 4.30 -22.32
CA MET A 115 -6.38 3.07 -21.69
C MET A 115 -7.55 2.15 -21.32
N PRO A 116 -8.25 1.55 -22.29
CA PRO A 116 -9.39 0.70 -22.02
C PRO A 116 -9.03 -0.49 -21.14
N VAL A 117 -10.03 -1.11 -20.53
CA VAL A 117 -9.88 -2.34 -19.78
C VAL A 117 -9.17 -3.40 -20.64
N GLY A 118 -8.12 -4.01 -20.09
CA GLY A 118 -7.34 -5.03 -20.81
C GLY A 118 -6.29 -4.48 -21.77
N PHE A 119 -5.98 -3.18 -21.75
CA PHE A 119 -4.94 -2.61 -22.62
C PHE A 119 -3.59 -3.34 -22.53
N TYR A 120 -3.24 -3.91 -21.37
CA TYR A 120 -2.05 -4.74 -21.19
C TYR A 120 -2.03 -5.93 -22.15
N TYR A 121 -3.16 -6.62 -22.26
CA TYR A 121 -3.31 -7.81 -23.09
C TYR A 121 -3.33 -7.48 -24.59
N LYS A 122 -3.68 -6.25 -24.95
CA LYS A 122 -3.73 -5.81 -26.35
C LYS A 122 -2.43 -5.16 -26.83
N THR A 123 -1.78 -4.40 -25.95
CA THR A 123 -0.63 -3.56 -26.34
C THR A 123 0.71 -4.29 -26.24
N PHE A 124 0.85 -5.23 -25.30
CA PHE A 124 2.11 -5.91 -25.00
C PHE A 124 2.13 -7.37 -25.43
N THR A 125 1.33 -7.75 -26.43
CA THR A 125 1.24 -9.14 -26.92
C THR A 125 2.47 -9.61 -27.66
N HIS A 126 3.28 -8.69 -28.23
CA HIS A 126 4.48 -9.08 -28.96
C HIS A 126 5.63 -9.43 -28.00
N PRO A 127 6.28 -10.64 -28.13
CA PRO A 127 7.28 -11.12 -27.16
C PRO A 127 8.46 -10.18 -26.91
N ARG A 128 8.91 -9.42 -27.94
CA ARG A 128 10.02 -8.46 -27.79
C ARG A 128 9.61 -7.22 -26.99
N VAL A 129 8.40 -6.73 -27.21
CA VAL A 129 7.84 -5.59 -26.48
C VAL A 129 7.55 -5.96 -25.03
N TRP A 130 7.07 -7.19 -24.81
CA TRP A 130 6.81 -7.70 -23.47
C TRP A 130 8.07 -7.72 -22.60
N LYS A 131 9.21 -8.21 -23.11
CA LYS A 131 10.46 -8.25 -22.35
C LYS A 131 10.91 -6.89 -21.81
N ILE A 132 10.66 -5.83 -22.55
CA ILE A 132 11.01 -4.46 -22.14
C ILE A 132 9.93 -3.91 -21.19
N ALA A 133 8.66 -4.10 -21.52
CA ALA A 133 7.54 -3.59 -20.75
C ALA A 133 7.39 -4.31 -19.40
N GLU A 134 7.72 -5.61 -19.32
CA GLU A 134 7.60 -6.43 -18.13
C GLU A 134 8.34 -5.82 -16.93
N SER A 135 9.59 -5.38 -17.11
CA SER A 135 10.38 -4.83 -16.00
C SER A 135 9.77 -3.54 -15.45
N VAL A 136 9.23 -2.69 -16.32
CA VAL A 136 8.56 -1.44 -15.94
C VAL A 136 7.22 -1.75 -15.25
N ILE A 137 6.43 -2.66 -15.81
CA ILE A 137 5.14 -3.06 -15.26
C ILE A 137 5.32 -3.72 -13.89
N ARG A 138 6.29 -4.63 -13.73
CA ARG A 138 6.61 -5.28 -12.46
C ARG A 138 7.02 -4.26 -11.39
N ARG A 139 7.92 -3.34 -11.73
CA ARG A 139 8.37 -2.30 -10.80
C ARG A 139 7.23 -1.38 -10.38
N ALA A 140 6.39 -0.97 -11.32
CA ALA A 140 5.26 -0.10 -11.04
C ALA A 140 4.15 -0.81 -10.24
N ALA A 141 3.93 -2.10 -10.48
CA ALA A 141 2.98 -2.91 -9.72
C ALA A 141 3.48 -3.31 -8.32
N GLY A 142 4.75 -3.04 -7.99
CA GLY A 142 5.37 -3.52 -6.76
C GLY A 142 5.57 -5.05 -6.73
N LEU A 143 5.45 -5.73 -7.87
CA LEU A 143 5.59 -7.17 -7.99
C LEU A 143 7.02 -7.62 -8.34
N GLY A 144 7.96 -6.68 -8.39
CA GLY A 144 9.25 -6.92 -9.05
C GLY A 144 10.46 -7.10 -8.16
N VAL A 145 10.34 -6.91 -6.86
CA VAL A 145 11.47 -7.08 -5.94
C VAL A 145 11.23 -8.36 -5.16
N VAL A 146 11.94 -9.41 -5.55
CA VAL A 146 12.10 -10.59 -4.71
C VAL A 146 13.18 -10.23 -3.68
N PRO A 147 12.98 -10.43 -2.37
CA PRO A 147 14.02 -10.24 -1.38
C PRO A 147 15.24 -11.09 -1.76
N GLU A 148 16.43 -10.50 -1.82
CA GLU A 148 17.65 -11.19 -2.25
C GLU A 148 18.09 -12.28 -1.26
N ASP A 149 17.61 -12.22 -0.04
CA ASP A 149 18.02 -13.07 1.07
C ASP A 149 17.11 -14.28 1.32
N GLY A 150 16.16 -14.58 0.46
CA GLY A 150 15.35 -15.83 0.54
C GLY A 150 14.59 -16.03 1.86
N SER A 151 14.61 -15.05 2.77
CA SER A 151 14.13 -15.19 4.15
C SER A 151 12.65 -14.87 4.34
N SER A 152 11.90 -14.61 3.29
CA SER A 152 10.49 -14.30 3.38
C SER A 152 9.56 -15.32 2.75
N VAL A 153 9.84 -16.61 2.96
CA VAL A 153 8.75 -17.58 2.89
C VAL A 153 8.04 -17.51 4.23
N VAL A 154 6.99 -16.73 4.28
CA VAL A 154 6.05 -16.75 5.39
C VAL A 154 5.30 -18.07 5.26
N GLU A 155 5.60 -19.01 6.16
CA GLU A 155 4.73 -20.14 6.45
C GLU A 155 3.38 -19.68 7.00
#